data_5984739104abbb158942d738a8065f90
#
_entry.id   5984739104abbb158942d738a8065f90
#
_cell.length_a   1.000
_cell.length_b   1.000
_cell.length_c   1.000
_cell.angle_alpha   90.00
_cell.angle_beta   90.00
_cell.angle_gamma   90.00
#
_symmetry.space_group_name_H-M   'P 1'
#
loop_
_entity.id
_entity.type
_entity.pdbx_description
1 polymer ?
#
loop_
_entity_poly.entity_id
_entity_poly.type
_entity_poly.pdbx_seq_one_letter_code
_entity_poly.pdbx_strand_id
1 'polypeptide(L)'
;MNNGEIIIYKNEDGLPAIDVAMQNDTVWLSQQQMSLLFDRDYKTISRHIGNIFKEGELSKEAVVVKYATTASDGKTYQVEHYNLDLIISVGYRVKSKEGTKFRIWANQILKDYLVKGYALNDKKLKAQEQQLKELKDVIKLIDQVQHNYALDQAEMKDTYKSC
;
A
#
# COMPACT_ATOMS: atom_id res chain seq x y z
N MET A 1 3.78 8.77 -12.87
CA MET A 1 3.04 8.35 -11.67
C MET A 1 3.62 7.02 -11.21
N ASN A 2 4.15 6.96 -10.02
CA ASN A 2 4.56 5.69 -9.45
C ASN A 2 3.31 4.89 -9.11
N ASN A 3 3.05 3.81 -9.84
CA ASN A 3 2.08 2.81 -9.47
C ASN A 3 2.60 2.08 -8.22
N GLY A 4 2.40 2.66 -7.05
CA GLY A 4 2.64 1.99 -5.80
C GLY A 4 1.59 0.89 -5.62
N GLU A 5 2.03 -0.34 -5.49
CA GLU A 5 1.15 -1.46 -5.20
C GLU A 5 0.57 -1.30 -3.79
N ILE A 6 -0.62 -0.73 -3.70
CA ILE A 6 -1.37 -0.72 -2.43
C ILE A 6 -2.27 -1.93 -2.42
N ILE A 7 -2.04 -2.79 -1.45
CA ILE A 7 -2.93 -3.89 -1.12
C ILE A 7 -4.05 -3.34 -0.24
N ILE A 8 -4.98 -2.62 -0.81
CA ILE A 8 -6.18 -2.19 -0.08
C ILE A 8 -7.20 -3.32 -0.08
N TYR A 9 -7.31 -4.02 -1.17
CA TYR A 9 -8.24 -5.11 -1.34
C TYR A 9 -7.73 -6.07 -2.41
N LYS A 10 -7.68 -7.35 -2.07
CA LYS A 10 -7.36 -8.41 -3.03
C LYS A 10 -8.62 -9.14 -3.43
N ASN A 11 -8.75 -9.46 -4.72
CA ASN A 11 -9.73 -10.41 -5.18
C ASN A 11 -9.41 -11.83 -4.67
N GLU A 12 -10.25 -12.81 -5.00
CA GLU A 12 -10.07 -14.19 -4.58
C GLU A 12 -8.75 -14.82 -5.08
N ASP A 13 -8.18 -14.29 -6.15
CA ASP A 13 -6.88 -14.69 -6.73
C ASP A 13 -5.67 -14.02 -6.06
N GLY A 14 -5.89 -13.19 -5.04
CA GLY A 14 -4.84 -12.47 -4.32
C GLY A 14 -4.24 -11.29 -5.09
N LEU A 15 -4.80 -10.93 -6.24
CA LEU A 15 -4.38 -9.79 -7.05
C LEU A 15 -5.09 -8.51 -6.60
N PRO A 16 -4.48 -7.32 -6.76
CA PRO A 16 -5.17 -6.06 -6.56
C PRO A 16 -6.43 -6.00 -7.44
N ALA A 17 -7.55 -5.63 -6.85
CA ALA A 17 -8.81 -5.55 -7.58
C ALA A 17 -8.85 -4.41 -8.60
N ILE A 18 -7.97 -3.41 -8.45
CA ILE A 18 -7.90 -2.20 -9.29
C ILE A 18 -6.48 -1.63 -9.28
N ASP A 19 -6.05 -1.06 -10.41
CA ASP A 19 -4.87 -0.20 -10.47
C ASP A 19 -5.12 1.11 -9.72
N VAL A 20 -4.23 1.43 -8.82
CA VAL A 20 -4.40 2.54 -7.88
C VAL A 20 -3.31 3.57 -8.09
N ALA A 21 -3.68 4.83 -8.22
CA ALA A 21 -2.74 5.95 -8.20
C ALA A 21 -2.38 6.31 -6.75
N MET A 22 -1.08 6.28 -6.43
CA MET A 22 -0.57 6.80 -5.16
C MET A 22 0.02 8.18 -5.33
N GLN A 23 -0.44 9.10 -4.49
CA GLN A 23 0.15 10.43 -4.39
C GLN A 23 0.00 10.93 -2.94
N ASN A 24 1.05 11.49 -2.37
CA ASN A 24 1.07 12.03 -1.02
C ASN A 24 0.64 11.01 0.06
N ASP A 25 1.14 9.77 -0.04
CA ASP A 25 0.86 8.68 0.92
C ASP A 25 -0.62 8.28 1.03
N THR A 26 -1.44 8.63 0.05
CA THR A 26 -2.82 8.20 -0.04
C THR A 26 -3.15 7.61 -1.41
N VAL A 27 -4.28 6.94 -1.49
CA VAL A 27 -4.83 6.32 -2.68
C VAL A 27 -5.86 7.23 -3.30
N TRP A 28 -5.86 7.32 -4.62
CA TRP A 28 -6.80 8.11 -5.38
C TRP A 28 -7.54 7.22 -6.37
N LEU A 29 -8.85 7.19 -6.29
CA LEU A 29 -9.74 6.50 -7.24
C LEU A 29 -10.74 7.47 -7.85
N SER A 30 -11.01 7.30 -9.14
CA SER A 30 -12.16 7.93 -9.79
C SER A 30 -13.46 7.25 -9.34
N GLN A 31 -14.57 7.90 -9.58
CA GLN A 31 -15.90 7.34 -9.33
C GLN A 31 -16.14 6.06 -10.14
N GLN A 32 -15.64 6.00 -11.38
CA GLN A 32 -15.71 4.81 -12.23
C GLN A 32 -14.93 3.63 -11.61
N GLN A 33 -13.73 3.88 -11.09
CA GLN A 33 -12.94 2.86 -10.42
C GLN A 33 -13.61 2.36 -9.13
N MET A 34 -14.26 3.24 -8.36
CA MET A 34 -15.05 2.83 -7.19
C MET A 34 -16.27 1.99 -7.57
N SER A 35 -16.92 2.31 -8.68
CA SER A 35 -18.02 1.52 -9.24
C SER A 35 -17.60 0.08 -9.54
N LEU A 36 -16.41 -0.10 -10.12
CA LEU A 36 -15.83 -1.42 -10.38
C LEU A 36 -15.41 -2.12 -9.08
N LEU A 37 -14.75 -1.41 -8.16
CA LEU A 37 -14.25 -1.96 -6.89
C LEU A 37 -15.38 -2.54 -6.05
N PHE A 38 -16.48 -1.82 -5.92
CA PHE A 38 -17.60 -2.18 -5.06
C PHE A 38 -18.73 -2.91 -5.80
N ASP A 39 -18.56 -3.18 -7.09
CA ASP A 39 -19.56 -3.81 -7.95
C ASP A 39 -20.94 -3.12 -7.79
N ARG A 40 -20.94 -1.82 -8.00
CA ARG A 40 -22.14 -0.99 -7.97
C ARG A 40 -22.16 -0.01 -9.14
N ASP A 41 -23.36 0.30 -9.61
CA ASP A 41 -23.54 1.26 -10.68
C ASP A 41 -23.04 2.67 -10.28
N TYR A 42 -22.58 3.40 -11.28
CA TYR A 42 -22.00 4.72 -11.13
C TYR A 42 -22.94 5.69 -10.39
N LYS A 43 -24.24 5.62 -10.65
CA LYS A 43 -25.26 6.48 -10.05
C LYS A 43 -25.42 6.21 -8.54
N THR A 44 -25.35 4.95 -8.13
CA THR A 44 -25.37 4.57 -6.71
C THR A 44 -24.13 5.08 -5.98
N ILE A 45 -22.94 4.93 -6.56
CA ILE A 45 -21.71 5.50 -6.00
C ILE A 45 -21.82 7.04 -5.90
N SER A 46 -22.29 7.71 -6.94
CA SER A 46 -22.52 9.16 -6.94
C SER A 46 -23.41 9.61 -5.77
N ARG A 47 -24.47 8.88 -5.52
CA ARG A 47 -25.39 9.16 -4.40
C ARG A 47 -24.73 9.02 -3.05
N HIS A 48 -23.92 7.97 -2.85
CA HIS A 48 -23.16 7.78 -1.61
C HIS A 48 -22.15 8.91 -1.39
N ILE A 49 -21.42 9.30 -2.41
CA ILE A 49 -20.47 10.43 -2.36
C ILE A 49 -21.22 11.72 -1.97
N GLY A 50 -22.33 12.01 -2.64
CA GLY A 50 -23.15 13.20 -2.34
C GLY A 50 -23.66 13.20 -0.90
N ASN A 51 -24.09 12.07 -0.37
CA ASN A 51 -24.56 11.96 1.01
C ASN A 51 -23.43 12.14 2.04
N ILE A 52 -22.23 11.63 1.76
CA ILE A 52 -21.05 11.84 2.62
C ILE A 52 -20.78 13.33 2.81
N PHE A 53 -20.79 14.11 1.74
CA PHE A 53 -20.59 15.54 1.80
C PHE A 53 -21.77 16.27 2.46
N LYS A 54 -22.98 15.89 2.12
CA LYS A 54 -24.21 16.49 2.69
C LYS A 54 -24.32 16.28 4.21
N GLU A 55 -23.92 15.11 4.69
CA GLU A 55 -23.94 14.79 6.12
C GLU A 55 -22.75 15.40 6.89
N GLY A 56 -21.79 16.00 6.19
CA GLY A 56 -20.62 16.63 6.80
C GLY A 56 -19.58 15.64 7.32
N GLU A 57 -19.64 14.36 6.90
CA GLU A 57 -18.65 13.35 7.28
C GLU A 57 -17.25 13.70 6.76
N LEU A 58 -17.19 14.16 5.51
CA LEU A 58 -15.96 14.65 4.87
C LEU A 58 -16.23 15.95 4.11
N SER A 59 -15.22 16.82 4.01
CA SER A 59 -15.29 18.01 3.15
C SER A 59 -14.74 17.70 1.76
N LYS A 60 -15.40 18.23 0.73
CA LYS A 60 -15.01 18.00 -0.67
C LYS A 60 -13.58 18.50 -0.95
N GLU A 61 -13.20 19.62 -0.40
CA GLU A 61 -11.90 20.24 -0.59
C GLU A 61 -10.75 19.38 -0.06
N ALA A 62 -11.00 18.60 0.99
CA ALA A 62 -9.98 17.74 1.61
C ALA A 62 -9.77 16.40 0.88
N VAL A 63 -10.78 15.92 0.15
CA VAL A 63 -10.78 14.52 -0.35
C VAL A 63 -10.89 14.38 -1.86
N VAL A 64 -11.01 15.50 -2.61
CA VAL A 64 -11.17 15.49 -4.07
C VAL A 64 -10.04 16.23 -4.75
N VAL A 65 -9.49 15.61 -5.80
CA VAL A 65 -8.51 16.21 -6.71
C VAL A 65 -8.95 15.95 -8.16
N LYS A 66 -8.66 16.86 -9.06
CA LYS A 66 -8.91 16.69 -10.48
C LYS A 66 -7.62 16.30 -11.21
N TYR A 67 -7.67 15.21 -11.95
CA TYR A 67 -6.60 14.76 -12.82
C TYR A 67 -7.01 14.83 -14.29
N ALA A 68 -6.08 15.24 -15.14
CA ALA A 68 -6.25 15.16 -16.58
C ALA A 68 -6.16 13.72 -17.05
N THR A 69 -7.18 13.24 -17.76
CA THR A 69 -7.24 11.89 -18.32
C THR A 69 -7.53 11.98 -19.81
N THR A 70 -6.70 11.32 -20.62
CA THR A 70 -6.94 11.21 -22.07
C THR A 70 -7.88 10.05 -22.36
N ALA A 71 -9.03 10.36 -22.94
CA ALA A 71 -10.03 9.35 -23.30
C ALA A 71 -9.72 8.68 -24.66
N SER A 72 -10.47 7.63 -24.99
CA SER A 72 -10.36 6.90 -26.25
C SER A 72 -10.60 7.76 -27.50
N ASP A 73 -11.28 8.89 -27.37
CA ASP A 73 -11.51 9.88 -28.43
C ASP A 73 -10.29 10.80 -28.67
N GLY A 74 -9.19 10.65 -27.91
CA GLY A 74 -7.99 11.47 -27.95
C GLY A 74 -8.11 12.81 -27.23
N LYS A 75 -9.26 13.11 -26.62
CA LYS A 75 -9.49 14.36 -25.86
C LYS A 75 -9.08 14.18 -24.40
N THR A 76 -8.59 15.26 -23.79
CA THR A 76 -8.24 15.31 -22.37
C THR A 76 -9.40 15.87 -21.55
N TYR A 77 -9.81 15.11 -20.52
CA TYR A 77 -10.86 15.49 -19.59
C TYR A 77 -10.29 15.64 -18.19
N GLN A 78 -10.85 16.58 -17.41
CA GLN A 78 -10.58 16.69 -15.98
C GLN A 78 -11.52 15.74 -15.22
N VAL A 79 -10.96 14.72 -14.59
CA VAL A 79 -11.72 13.71 -13.85
C VAL A 79 -11.47 13.88 -12.35
N GLU A 80 -12.54 13.98 -11.57
CA GLU A 80 -12.46 13.97 -10.10
C GLU A 80 -11.98 12.61 -9.59
N HIS A 81 -10.97 12.65 -8.74
CA HIS A 81 -10.47 11.50 -8.00
C HIS A 81 -10.63 11.75 -6.51
N TYR A 82 -10.88 10.70 -5.80
CA TYR A 82 -11.21 10.69 -4.38
C TYR A 82 -10.18 9.95 -3.59
N ASN A 83 -9.81 10.47 -2.43
CA ASN A 83 -8.79 9.87 -1.59
C ASN A 83 -9.30 8.66 -0.78
N LEU A 84 -8.40 8.03 -0.02
CA LEU A 84 -8.70 6.85 0.77
C LEU A 84 -9.82 7.07 1.80
N ASP A 85 -9.90 8.26 2.40
CA ASP A 85 -10.95 8.57 3.39
C ASP A 85 -12.34 8.43 2.78
N LEU A 86 -12.54 8.98 1.58
CA LEU A 86 -13.80 8.86 0.87
C LEU A 86 -14.07 7.43 0.40
N ILE A 87 -13.06 6.73 -0.10
CA ILE A 87 -13.18 5.34 -0.54
C ILE A 87 -13.65 4.46 0.62
N ILE A 88 -13.08 4.61 1.81
CA ILE A 88 -13.50 3.89 3.02
C ILE A 88 -14.95 4.21 3.36
N SER A 89 -15.33 5.48 3.38
CA SER A 89 -16.71 5.90 3.69
C SER A 89 -17.72 5.32 2.70
N VAL A 90 -17.41 5.28 1.41
CA VAL A 90 -18.24 4.62 0.40
C VAL A 90 -18.32 3.12 0.65
N GLY A 91 -17.22 2.47 0.96
CA GLY A 91 -17.15 1.02 1.24
C GLY A 91 -18.04 0.60 2.42
N TYR A 92 -18.20 1.45 3.43
CA TYR A 92 -19.11 1.19 4.56
C TYR A 92 -20.59 1.44 4.24
N ARG A 93 -20.91 2.11 3.13
CA ARG A 93 -22.29 2.44 2.75
C ARG A 93 -22.87 1.54 1.67
N VAL A 94 -22.03 0.98 0.80
CA VAL A 94 -22.50 0.19 -0.35
C VAL A 94 -23.07 -1.16 0.07
N LYS A 95 -24.22 -1.50 -0.49
CA LYS A 95 -24.87 -2.81 -0.33
C LYS A 95 -24.53 -3.68 -1.54
N SER A 96 -23.42 -4.37 -1.49
CA SER A 96 -22.98 -5.32 -2.51
C SER A 96 -22.16 -6.43 -1.88
N LYS A 97 -21.96 -7.52 -2.61
CA LYS A 97 -21.08 -8.61 -2.20
C LYS A 97 -19.64 -8.11 -1.98
N GLU A 98 -19.16 -7.28 -2.90
CA GLU A 98 -17.82 -6.69 -2.79
C GLU A 98 -17.70 -5.69 -1.64
N GLY A 99 -18.72 -4.87 -1.41
CA GLY A 99 -18.79 -3.99 -0.24
C GLY A 99 -18.78 -4.77 1.08
N THR A 100 -19.45 -5.90 1.15
CA THR A 100 -19.42 -6.78 2.32
C THR A 100 -18.02 -7.36 2.54
N LYS A 101 -17.36 -7.86 1.51
CA LYS A 101 -15.97 -8.36 1.60
C LYS A 101 -15.03 -7.25 2.07
N PHE A 102 -15.18 -6.05 1.52
CA PHE A 102 -14.39 -4.88 1.94
C PHE A 102 -14.56 -4.60 3.44
N ARG A 103 -15.80 -4.58 3.95
CA ARG A 103 -16.05 -4.32 5.38
C ARG A 103 -15.50 -5.43 6.28
N ILE A 104 -15.59 -6.68 5.89
CA ILE A 104 -15.00 -7.80 6.65
C ILE A 104 -13.49 -7.62 6.76
N TRP A 105 -12.83 -7.33 5.65
CA TRP A 105 -11.40 -7.08 5.61
C TRP A 105 -11.00 -5.85 6.46
N ALA A 106 -11.69 -4.72 6.29
CA ALA A 106 -11.42 -3.49 7.03
C ALA A 106 -11.64 -3.66 8.53
N ASN A 107 -12.70 -4.34 8.93
CA ASN A 107 -12.97 -4.65 10.33
C ASN A 107 -11.91 -5.56 10.94
N GLN A 108 -11.36 -6.50 10.19
CA GLN A 108 -10.28 -7.35 10.69
C GLN A 108 -9.02 -6.54 10.96
N ILE A 109 -8.64 -5.64 10.06
CA ILE A 109 -7.48 -4.75 10.23
C ILE A 109 -7.68 -3.84 11.45
N LEU A 110 -8.85 -3.22 11.58
CA LEU A 110 -9.17 -2.35 12.70
C LEU A 110 -9.15 -3.11 14.04
N LYS A 111 -9.72 -4.31 14.07
CA LYS A 111 -9.67 -5.20 15.23
C LYS A 111 -8.24 -5.56 15.61
N ASP A 112 -7.43 -5.96 14.66
CA ASP A 112 -6.03 -6.30 14.91
C ASP A 112 -5.26 -5.12 15.48
N TYR A 113 -5.49 -3.92 14.94
CA TYR A 113 -4.89 -2.70 15.45
C TYR A 113 -5.33 -2.37 16.88
N LEU A 114 -6.63 -2.46 17.18
CA LEU A 114 -7.18 -2.13 18.52
C LEU A 114 -6.79 -3.17 19.58
N VAL A 115 -6.71 -4.44 19.21
CA VAL A 115 -6.43 -5.55 20.17
C VAL A 115 -4.94 -5.81 20.30
N LYS A 116 -4.19 -5.83 19.20
CA LYS A 116 -2.76 -6.16 19.17
C LYS A 116 -1.85 -4.92 19.17
N GLY A 117 -2.41 -3.71 18.97
CA GLY A 117 -1.67 -2.47 18.88
C GLY A 117 -0.97 -2.24 17.53
N TYR A 118 -1.21 -3.08 16.52
CA TYR A 118 -0.64 -2.93 15.17
C TYR A 118 -1.48 -3.64 14.10
N ALA A 119 -1.40 -3.14 12.86
CA ALA A 119 -1.90 -3.83 11.68
C ALA A 119 -0.72 -4.28 10.81
N LEU A 120 -0.71 -5.56 10.40
CA LEU A 120 0.39 -6.14 9.63
C LEU A 120 0.15 -6.04 8.12
N ASN A 121 1.15 -5.52 7.42
CA ASN A 121 1.32 -5.76 6.00
C ASN A 121 2.33 -6.91 5.81
N ASP A 122 1.84 -8.12 5.69
CA ASP A 122 2.67 -9.35 5.63
C ASP A 122 3.71 -9.32 4.51
N LYS A 123 3.38 -8.77 3.35
CA LYS A 123 4.31 -8.68 2.22
C LYS A 123 5.46 -7.73 2.53
N LYS A 124 5.16 -6.57 3.09
CA LYS A 124 6.17 -5.59 3.50
C LYS A 124 7.04 -6.11 4.64
N LEU A 125 6.42 -6.79 5.61
CA LEU A 125 7.13 -7.40 6.72
C LEU A 125 8.12 -8.47 6.24
N LYS A 126 7.69 -9.39 5.37
CA LYS A 126 8.56 -10.42 4.77
C LYS A 126 9.72 -9.82 3.97
N ALA A 127 9.47 -8.76 3.20
CA ALA A 127 10.53 -8.05 2.48
C ALA A 127 11.56 -7.42 3.43
N GLN A 128 11.11 -6.81 4.52
CA GLN A 128 11.99 -6.23 5.54
C GLN A 128 12.79 -7.30 6.29
N GLU A 129 12.19 -8.43 6.63
CA GLU A 129 12.86 -9.58 7.25
C GLU A 129 13.95 -10.13 6.33
N GLN A 130 13.69 -10.25 5.02
CA GLN A 130 14.67 -10.69 4.05
C GLN A 130 15.85 -9.72 3.94
N GLN A 131 15.60 -8.42 3.85
CA GLN A 131 16.65 -7.39 3.84
C GLN A 131 17.50 -7.42 5.10
N LEU A 132 16.88 -7.61 6.26
CA LEU A 132 17.60 -7.73 7.53
C LEU A 132 18.49 -8.97 7.57
N LYS A 133 18.01 -10.09 7.03
CA LYS A 133 18.79 -11.33 6.92
C LYS A 133 20.02 -11.14 6.03
N GLU A 134 19.83 -10.56 4.85
CA GLU A 134 20.92 -10.26 3.90
C GLU A 134 21.98 -9.35 4.53
N LEU A 135 21.54 -8.30 5.24
CA LEU A 135 22.44 -7.39 5.95
C LEU A 135 23.25 -8.13 7.04
N LYS A 136 22.62 -9.00 7.81
CA LYS A 136 23.30 -9.82 8.82
C LYS A 136 24.35 -10.76 8.21
N ASP A 137 24.03 -11.35 7.06
CA ASP A 137 24.95 -12.25 6.35
C ASP A 137 26.16 -11.48 5.81
N VAL A 138 25.98 -10.27 5.27
CA VAL A 138 27.06 -9.38 4.85
C VAL A 138 27.97 -8.99 6.03
N ILE A 139 27.39 -8.65 7.17
CA ILE A 139 28.15 -8.30 8.38
C ILE A 139 29.02 -9.48 8.84
N LYS A 140 28.47 -10.70 8.84
CA LYS A 140 29.23 -11.91 9.18
C LYS A 140 30.42 -12.14 8.22
N LEU A 141 30.22 -11.92 6.92
CA LEU A 141 31.30 -12.03 5.93
C LEU A 141 32.42 -11.04 6.18
N ILE A 142 32.06 -9.78 6.46
CA ILE A 142 33.05 -8.73 6.80
C ILE A 142 33.86 -9.12 8.04
N ASP A 143 33.19 -9.60 9.07
CA ASP A 143 33.83 -10.02 10.32
C ASP A 143 34.81 -11.17 10.10
N GLN A 144 34.43 -12.18 9.30
CA GLN A 144 35.28 -13.29 8.90
C GLN A 144 36.51 -12.84 8.11
N VAL A 145 36.34 -11.93 7.16
CA VAL A 145 37.47 -11.37 6.37
C VAL A 145 38.44 -10.62 7.27
N GLN A 146 37.94 -9.79 8.18
CA GLN A 146 38.78 -9.05 9.14
C GLN A 146 39.55 -10.00 10.06
N HIS A 147 38.92 -11.06 10.54
CA HIS A 147 39.53 -12.05 11.40
C HIS A 147 40.67 -12.81 10.68
N ASN A 148 40.42 -13.27 9.45
CA ASN A 148 41.41 -13.94 8.65
C ASN A 148 42.60 -13.03 8.31
N TYR A 149 42.34 -11.77 7.97
CA TYR A 149 43.39 -10.77 7.71
C TYR A 149 44.27 -10.54 8.95
N ALA A 150 43.68 -10.50 10.14
CA ALA A 150 44.42 -10.33 11.38
C ALA A 150 45.31 -11.54 11.70
N LEU A 151 44.84 -12.79 11.40
CA LEU A 151 45.61 -14.02 11.54
C LEU A 151 46.80 -14.06 10.59
N ASP A 152 46.61 -13.75 9.31
CA ASP A 152 47.68 -13.69 8.30
C ASP A 152 48.77 -12.68 8.68
N GLN A 153 48.36 -11.53 9.23
CA GLN A 153 49.32 -10.54 9.73
C GLN A 153 50.12 -11.01 10.96
N ALA A 154 49.50 -11.79 11.84
CA ALA A 154 50.15 -12.36 13.00
C ALA A 154 51.18 -13.42 12.60
N GLU A 155 50.81 -14.33 11.67
CA GLU A 155 51.71 -15.36 11.14
C GLU A 155 52.94 -14.79 10.40
N MET A 156 52.74 -13.70 9.60
CA MET A 156 53.84 -13.01 8.93
C MET A 156 54.82 -12.38 9.93
N LYS A 157 54.36 -11.84 11.06
CA LYS A 157 55.21 -11.26 12.08
C LYS A 157 56.04 -12.28 12.81
N ASP A 158 55.50 -13.48 13.04
CA ASP A 158 56.25 -14.57 13.69
C ASP A 158 57.33 -15.18 12.76
N THR A 159 57.06 -15.24 11.45
CA THR A 159 58.04 -15.69 10.45
C THR A 159 59.25 -14.74 10.35
N TYR A 160 59.03 -13.43 10.50
CA TYR A 160 60.13 -12.45 10.50
C TYR A 160 60.96 -12.42 11.82
N LYS A 161 60.43 -12.93 12.93
CA LYS A 161 61.15 -13.01 14.21
C LYS A 161 62.00 -14.25 14.32
N SER A 162 61.83 -15.25 13.43
CA SER A 162 62.57 -16.51 13.42
C SER A 162 63.79 -16.52 12.49
N CYS A 163 64.09 -15.40 11.85
CA CYS A 163 65.29 -15.24 10.98
C CYS A 163 66.37 -14.44 11.69
#